data_59021b6981943c305c8e54fb456a38ae
#
_entry.id   59021b6981943c305c8e54fb456a38ae
#
_cell.length_a   1.000
_cell.length_b   1.000
_cell.length_c   1.000
_cell.angle_alpha   90.00
_cell.angle_beta   90.00
_cell.angle_gamma   90.00
#
_symmetry.space_group_name_H-M   'P 1'
#
loop_
_entity.id
_entity.type
_entity.pdbx_description
1 polymer ?
#
loop_
_entity_poly.entity_id
_entity_poly.type
_entity_poly.pdbx_seq_one_letter_code
_entity_poly.pdbx_strand_id
1 'polypeptide(L)'
;MNSSKSKALNNVFSVILSVLSLAYIFPIFMILFNSLKKENSITTDGAFVLPTAETFDGLTNYVNAIQAQGFLKSLGFSLFITISSVAAILLFCSMSAWYIARVKSVFSTVFYYLCVFSMVVPFQMVMYTLSATADKLKLNTPWNIWVIYLGFGAGLAVFMITGFMKGIPLEIEEAAMIDGCTPIQTFFMIVLPMLKPTLVSVGILQAMWVWNDYLLPTLVLDIKKYKTIPMLIQYFRGSYGRVEMGPMMACIMLTIIPIIIVYLAGQKHIIKGVAAGAVKG
;
A
#
# COMPACT_ATOMS: atom_id res chain seq x y z
N MET A 1 23.30 -36.84 -18.50
CA MET A 1 21.87 -37.22 -18.48
C MET A 1 20.97 -36.36 -17.59
N ASN A 2 21.50 -35.65 -16.60
CA ASN A 2 20.68 -34.79 -15.69
C ASN A 2 20.26 -33.43 -16.28
N SER A 3 20.96 -32.86 -17.23
CA SER A 3 20.66 -31.53 -17.80
C SER A 3 19.35 -31.46 -18.61
N SER A 4 19.02 -32.53 -19.35
CA SER A 4 17.80 -32.57 -20.17
C SER A 4 16.55 -32.73 -19.33
N LYS A 5 16.56 -33.53 -18.25
CA LYS A 5 15.46 -33.71 -17.32
C LYS A 5 15.21 -32.44 -16.53
N SER A 6 16.26 -31.71 -16.13
CA SER A 6 16.14 -30.41 -15.45
C SER A 6 15.50 -29.33 -16.35
N LYS A 7 15.89 -29.30 -17.65
CA LYS A 7 15.27 -28.37 -18.62
C LYS A 7 13.79 -28.69 -18.87
N ALA A 8 13.43 -29.96 -19.01
CA ALA A 8 12.02 -30.36 -19.18
C ALA A 8 11.18 -30.00 -17.96
N LEU A 9 11.68 -30.22 -16.74
CA LEU A 9 11.03 -29.87 -15.50
C LEU A 9 10.84 -28.35 -15.38
N ASN A 10 11.86 -27.57 -15.70
CA ASN A 10 11.77 -26.10 -15.70
C ASN A 10 10.75 -25.58 -16.72
N ASN A 11 10.64 -26.18 -17.89
CA ASN A 11 9.63 -25.82 -18.89
C ASN A 11 8.22 -26.12 -18.39
N VAL A 12 8.00 -27.26 -17.74
CA VAL A 12 6.70 -27.60 -17.13
C VAL A 12 6.33 -26.58 -16.04
N PHE A 13 7.25 -26.26 -15.13
CA PHE A 13 7.01 -25.22 -14.12
C PHE A 13 6.72 -23.86 -14.74
N SER A 14 7.45 -23.47 -15.80
CA SER A 14 7.21 -22.21 -16.50
C SER A 14 5.81 -22.16 -17.11
N VAL A 15 5.34 -23.25 -17.73
CA VAL A 15 3.99 -23.33 -18.29
C VAL A 15 2.93 -23.22 -17.18
N ILE A 16 3.10 -23.97 -16.09
CA ILE A 16 2.16 -23.92 -14.94
C ILE A 16 2.11 -22.49 -14.36
N LEU A 17 3.26 -21.88 -14.13
CA LEU A 17 3.33 -20.50 -13.61
C LEU A 17 2.71 -19.50 -14.58
N SER A 18 2.89 -19.68 -15.90
CA SER A 18 2.27 -18.82 -16.91
C SER A 18 0.74 -18.93 -16.89
N VAL A 19 0.21 -20.14 -16.81
CA VAL A 19 -1.25 -20.39 -16.73
C VAL A 19 -1.83 -19.78 -15.45
N LEU A 20 -1.16 -19.99 -14.31
CA LEU A 20 -1.57 -19.37 -13.04
C LEU A 20 -1.53 -17.84 -13.13
N SER A 21 -0.48 -17.25 -13.72
CA SER A 21 -0.36 -15.81 -13.89
C SER A 21 -1.51 -15.24 -14.76
N LEU A 22 -1.87 -15.92 -15.84
CA LEU A 22 -3.01 -15.53 -16.68
C LEU A 22 -4.34 -15.60 -15.90
N ALA A 23 -4.52 -16.64 -15.09
CA ALA A 23 -5.70 -16.77 -14.24
C ALA A 23 -5.81 -15.64 -13.19
N TYR A 24 -4.67 -15.20 -12.60
CA TYR A 24 -4.63 -14.07 -11.66
C TYR A 24 -4.90 -12.72 -12.35
N ILE A 25 -4.49 -12.54 -13.60
CA ILE A 25 -4.70 -11.29 -14.34
C ILE A 25 -6.11 -11.22 -14.93
N PHE A 26 -6.76 -12.37 -15.15
CA PHE A 26 -8.08 -12.46 -15.78
C PHE A 26 -9.16 -11.54 -15.15
N PRO A 27 -9.31 -11.42 -13.81
CA PRO A 27 -10.28 -10.49 -13.22
C PRO A 27 -10.06 -9.03 -13.62
N ILE A 28 -8.81 -8.62 -13.85
CA ILE A 28 -8.48 -7.24 -14.29
C ILE A 28 -8.98 -7.04 -15.73
N PHE A 29 -8.79 -8.02 -16.61
CA PHE A 29 -9.34 -7.98 -17.97
C PHE A 29 -10.87 -7.93 -17.95
N MET A 30 -11.52 -8.69 -17.06
CA MET A 30 -12.97 -8.63 -16.90
C MET A 30 -13.45 -7.23 -16.53
N ILE A 31 -12.82 -6.58 -15.57
CA ILE A 31 -13.17 -5.21 -15.17
C ILE A 31 -12.94 -4.26 -16.35
N LEU A 32 -11.84 -4.42 -17.08
CA LEU A 32 -11.52 -3.61 -18.26
C LEU A 32 -12.60 -3.75 -19.35
N PHE A 33 -12.99 -4.98 -19.72
CA PHE A 33 -14.02 -5.19 -20.74
C PHE A 33 -15.36 -4.61 -20.33
N ASN A 34 -15.76 -4.83 -19.09
CA ASN A 34 -17.04 -4.33 -18.60
C ASN A 34 -17.03 -2.82 -18.40
N SER A 35 -15.89 -2.19 -18.12
CA SER A 35 -15.79 -0.72 -18.07
C SER A 35 -16.04 -0.04 -19.43
N LEU A 36 -15.94 -0.79 -20.51
CA LEU A 36 -16.17 -0.32 -21.89
C LEU A 36 -17.56 -0.64 -22.42
N LYS A 37 -18.43 -1.31 -21.63
CA LYS A 37 -19.79 -1.68 -22.02
C LYS A 37 -20.83 -0.66 -21.57
N LYS A 38 -21.97 -0.63 -22.27
CA LYS A 38 -23.17 0.06 -21.82
C LYS A 38 -23.68 -0.57 -20.52
N GLU A 39 -24.17 0.24 -19.58
CA GLU A 39 -24.64 -0.17 -18.26
C GLU A 39 -25.62 -1.35 -18.32
N ASN A 40 -26.61 -1.29 -19.22
CA ASN A 40 -27.61 -2.36 -19.35
C ASN A 40 -26.97 -3.70 -19.76
N SER A 41 -26.00 -3.67 -20.67
CA SER A 41 -25.33 -4.89 -21.16
C SER A 41 -24.44 -5.55 -20.12
N ILE A 42 -23.91 -4.80 -19.14
CA ILE A 42 -23.14 -5.38 -18.05
C ILE A 42 -24.04 -6.28 -17.18
N THR A 43 -25.29 -5.86 -16.98
CA THR A 43 -26.24 -6.55 -16.11
C THR A 43 -26.99 -7.66 -16.83
N THR A 44 -27.31 -7.52 -18.14
CA THR A 44 -28.10 -8.48 -18.90
C THR A 44 -27.26 -9.58 -19.54
N ASP A 45 -26.13 -9.23 -20.17
CA ASP A 45 -25.35 -10.18 -20.97
C ASP A 45 -24.34 -10.97 -20.11
N GLY A 46 -24.12 -10.51 -18.88
CA GLY A 46 -23.18 -11.11 -17.94
C GLY A 46 -21.75 -10.58 -18.07
N ALA A 47 -20.99 -10.74 -16.98
CA ALA A 47 -19.66 -10.15 -16.81
C ALA A 47 -18.57 -10.77 -17.69
N PHE A 48 -18.80 -11.99 -18.22
CA PHE A 48 -17.80 -12.72 -19.02
C PHE A 48 -17.94 -12.49 -20.54
N VAL A 49 -19.01 -11.85 -20.99
CA VAL A 49 -19.24 -11.57 -22.40
C VAL A 49 -18.40 -10.36 -22.82
N LEU A 50 -17.66 -10.52 -23.91
CA LEU A 50 -16.88 -9.41 -24.48
C LEU A 50 -17.79 -8.33 -25.08
N PRO A 51 -17.37 -7.05 -25.09
CA PRO A 51 -18.14 -6.00 -25.74
C PRO A 51 -18.26 -6.26 -27.26
N THR A 52 -19.48 -6.12 -27.78
CA THR A 52 -19.79 -6.14 -29.22
C THR A 52 -19.95 -4.71 -29.71
N ALA A 53 -20.09 -4.51 -31.04
CA ALA A 53 -20.34 -3.19 -31.62
C ALA A 53 -21.60 -2.51 -31.05
N GLU A 54 -22.62 -3.32 -30.65
CA GLU A 54 -23.87 -2.81 -30.09
C GLU A 54 -23.77 -2.48 -28.59
N THR A 55 -22.95 -3.24 -27.84
CA THR A 55 -22.82 -3.12 -26.40
C THR A 55 -21.63 -2.23 -25.97
N PHE A 56 -20.78 -1.85 -26.92
CA PHE A 56 -19.62 -1.01 -26.66
C PHE A 56 -20.04 0.45 -26.41
N ASP A 57 -19.58 1.03 -25.31
CA ASP A 57 -19.89 2.41 -24.90
C ASP A 57 -18.67 3.35 -25.02
N GLY A 58 -17.55 2.83 -25.49
CA GLY A 58 -16.32 3.59 -25.58
C GLY A 58 -15.79 4.05 -24.22
N LEU A 59 -15.51 5.36 -24.09
CA LEU A 59 -15.00 5.95 -22.86
C LEU A 59 -16.08 6.66 -22.02
N THR A 60 -17.36 6.51 -22.32
CA THR A 60 -18.45 7.21 -21.62
C THR A 60 -18.44 6.92 -20.12
N ASN A 61 -18.22 5.65 -19.73
CA ASN A 61 -18.11 5.26 -18.32
C ASN A 61 -16.94 5.94 -17.60
N TYR A 62 -15.82 6.15 -18.29
CA TYR A 62 -14.65 6.84 -17.74
C TYR A 62 -14.92 8.33 -17.53
N VAL A 63 -15.59 8.97 -18.52
CA VAL A 63 -16.00 10.38 -18.40
C VAL A 63 -16.97 10.55 -17.25
N ASN A 64 -17.97 9.66 -17.14
CA ASN A 64 -18.94 9.67 -16.05
C ASN A 64 -18.26 9.45 -14.68
N ALA A 65 -17.33 8.51 -14.59
CA ALA A 65 -16.58 8.25 -13.36
C ALA A 65 -15.77 9.47 -12.90
N ILE A 66 -15.15 10.20 -13.83
CA ILE A 66 -14.34 11.38 -13.52
C ILE A 66 -15.21 12.59 -13.18
N GLN A 67 -16.28 12.83 -13.95
CA GLN A 67 -17.08 14.06 -13.82
C GLN A 67 -18.16 13.97 -12.74
N ALA A 68 -18.91 12.86 -12.68
CA ALA A 68 -20.12 12.79 -11.87
C ALA A 68 -19.89 12.62 -10.36
N GLN A 69 -18.74 12.11 -9.92
CA GLN A 69 -18.56 11.63 -8.53
C GLN A 69 -17.39 12.31 -7.78
N GLY A 70 -16.78 13.33 -8.35
CA GLY A 70 -15.64 14.00 -7.71
C GLY A 70 -14.37 13.14 -7.64
N PHE A 71 -14.13 12.29 -8.65
CA PHE A 71 -12.99 11.41 -8.76
C PHE A 71 -11.65 12.11 -8.53
N LEU A 72 -11.42 13.25 -9.21
CA LEU A 72 -10.15 14.00 -9.08
C LEU A 72 -9.91 14.49 -7.65
N LYS A 73 -10.96 14.90 -6.94
CA LYS A 73 -10.86 15.31 -5.54
C LYS A 73 -10.52 14.12 -4.64
N SER A 74 -11.18 12.99 -4.85
CA SER A 74 -10.92 11.74 -4.13
C SER A 74 -9.52 11.19 -4.42
N LEU A 75 -9.06 11.29 -5.66
CA LEU A 75 -7.70 10.95 -6.07
C LEU A 75 -6.67 11.82 -5.33
N GLY A 76 -6.90 13.13 -5.28
CA GLY A 76 -6.06 14.08 -4.55
C GLY A 76 -5.95 13.72 -3.06
N PHE A 77 -7.08 13.41 -2.40
CA PHE A 77 -7.07 12.99 -1.00
C PHE A 77 -6.35 11.64 -0.80
N SER A 78 -6.60 10.65 -1.66
CA SER A 78 -5.90 9.36 -1.57
C SER A 78 -4.40 9.51 -1.76
N LEU A 79 -3.95 10.29 -2.73
CA LEU A 79 -2.52 10.57 -2.96
C LEU A 79 -1.91 11.29 -1.76
N PHE A 80 -2.55 12.35 -1.26
CA PHE A 80 -2.05 13.10 -0.12
C PHE A 80 -1.92 12.24 1.14
N ILE A 81 -2.98 11.50 1.48
CA ILE A 81 -2.99 10.60 2.65
C ILE A 81 -1.90 9.53 2.50
N THR A 82 -1.79 8.91 1.32
CA THR A 82 -0.79 7.86 1.10
C THR A 82 0.64 8.43 1.22
N ILE A 83 0.93 9.54 0.54
CA ILE A 83 2.27 10.13 0.55
C ILE A 83 2.65 10.61 1.95
N SER A 84 1.77 11.35 2.63
CA SER A 84 2.04 11.87 3.97
C SER A 84 2.20 10.76 5.00
N SER A 85 1.35 9.73 4.95
CA SER A 85 1.43 8.59 5.87
C SER A 85 2.70 7.77 5.66
N VAL A 86 3.03 7.45 4.40
CA VAL A 86 4.26 6.70 4.08
C VAL A 86 5.50 7.49 4.46
N ALA A 87 5.56 8.78 4.17
CA ALA A 87 6.68 9.63 4.53
C ALA A 87 6.87 9.68 6.07
N ALA A 88 5.79 9.83 6.83
CA ALA A 88 5.83 9.80 8.29
C ALA A 88 6.29 8.43 8.82
N ILE A 89 5.72 7.33 8.30
CA ILE A 89 6.11 5.97 8.70
C ILE A 89 7.60 5.75 8.43
N LEU A 90 8.08 6.05 7.21
CA LEU A 90 9.48 5.83 6.88
C LEU A 90 10.43 6.66 7.74
N LEU A 91 10.11 7.92 7.99
CA LEU A 91 10.94 8.81 8.79
C LEU A 91 10.97 8.38 10.26
N PHE A 92 9.81 8.34 10.91
CA PHE A 92 9.76 8.09 12.36
C PHE A 92 10.10 6.65 12.73
N CYS A 93 9.71 5.66 11.90
CA CYS A 93 10.06 4.28 12.17
C CYS A 93 11.54 3.98 11.90
N SER A 94 12.20 4.66 10.95
CA SER A 94 13.65 4.50 10.75
C SER A 94 14.45 5.08 11.92
N MET A 95 14.04 6.23 12.45
CA MET A 95 14.66 6.80 13.68
C MET A 95 14.45 5.87 14.87
N SER A 96 13.23 5.35 15.05
CA SER A 96 12.91 4.41 16.12
C SER A 96 13.69 3.09 15.97
N ALA A 97 13.80 2.55 14.78
CA ALA A 97 14.54 1.33 14.49
C ALA A 97 16.05 1.50 14.72
N TRP A 98 16.59 2.65 14.37
CA TRP A 98 17.98 3.00 14.67
C TRP A 98 18.23 3.03 16.18
N TYR A 99 17.39 3.74 16.93
CA TYR A 99 17.47 3.76 18.41
C TYR A 99 17.40 2.35 19.00
N ILE A 100 16.43 1.55 18.59
CA ILE A 100 16.23 0.17 19.07
C ILE A 100 17.45 -0.70 18.77
N ALA A 101 18.04 -0.56 17.60
CA ALA A 101 19.19 -1.38 17.20
C ALA A 101 20.47 -1.00 17.93
N ARG A 102 20.65 0.26 18.29
CA ARG A 102 21.89 0.78 18.89
C ARG A 102 21.84 0.89 20.42
N VAL A 103 20.69 1.19 20.99
CA VAL A 103 20.54 1.34 22.44
C VAL A 103 20.00 0.05 23.05
N LYS A 104 20.90 -0.72 23.68
CA LYS A 104 20.53 -1.96 24.40
C LYS A 104 19.99 -1.59 25.78
N SER A 105 18.69 -1.34 25.88
CA SER A 105 17.99 -1.06 27.14
C SER A 105 16.69 -1.84 27.25
N VAL A 106 16.15 -1.96 28.46
CA VAL A 106 14.83 -2.53 28.69
C VAL A 106 13.78 -1.75 27.94
N PHE A 107 13.88 -0.43 27.94
CA PHE A 107 12.96 0.46 27.23
C PHE A 107 12.95 0.19 25.72
N SER A 108 14.12 0.12 25.06
CA SER A 108 14.18 -0.16 23.62
C SER A 108 13.61 -1.53 23.27
N THR A 109 13.83 -2.52 24.13
CA THR A 109 13.31 -3.87 23.98
C THR A 109 11.79 -3.90 24.11
N VAL A 110 11.24 -3.28 25.14
CA VAL A 110 9.78 -3.18 25.35
C VAL A 110 9.12 -2.41 24.21
N PHE A 111 9.70 -1.29 23.81
CA PHE A 111 9.19 -0.47 22.72
C PHE A 111 9.16 -1.24 21.39
N TYR A 112 10.21 -2.00 21.08
CA TYR A 112 10.23 -2.90 19.92
C TYR A 112 9.09 -3.91 19.96
N TYR A 113 8.90 -4.62 21.08
CA TYR A 113 7.84 -5.60 21.20
C TYR A 113 6.44 -4.97 21.15
N LEU A 114 6.24 -3.77 21.68
CA LEU A 114 4.97 -3.04 21.55
C LEU A 114 4.67 -2.69 20.09
N CYS A 115 5.68 -2.23 19.32
CA CYS A 115 5.51 -1.99 17.90
C CYS A 115 5.14 -3.29 17.15
N VAL A 116 5.87 -4.39 17.38
CA VAL A 116 5.61 -5.67 16.74
C VAL A 116 4.25 -6.24 17.15
N PHE A 117 3.87 -6.09 18.42
CA PHE A 117 2.57 -6.54 18.93
C PHE A 117 1.40 -5.86 18.21
N SER A 118 1.56 -4.60 17.80
CA SER A 118 0.52 -3.88 17.05
C SER A 118 0.13 -4.58 15.73
N MET A 119 1.02 -5.40 15.14
CA MET A 119 0.72 -6.18 13.94
C MET A 119 -0.22 -7.36 14.20
N VAL A 120 -0.27 -7.86 15.43
CA VAL A 120 -1.06 -9.02 15.81
C VAL A 120 -2.49 -8.62 16.17
N VAL A 121 -2.68 -7.37 16.62
CA VAL A 121 -3.99 -6.86 17.04
C VAL A 121 -4.85 -6.59 15.79
N PRO A 122 -5.98 -7.32 15.60
CA PRO A 122 -6.87 -7.05 14.47
C PRO A 122 -7.46 -5.64 14.56
N PHE A 123 -7.42 -4.89 13.45
CA PHE A 123 -7.97 -3.54 13.37
C PHE A 123 -9.42 -3.45 13.86
N GLN A 124 -10.24 -4.46 13.55
CA GLN A 124 -11.65 -4.53 13.90
C GLN A 124 -11.90 -4.53 15.42
N MET A 125 -10.94 -5.00 16.22
CA MET A 125 -11.07 -4.99 17.69
C MET A 125 -10.95 -3.59 18.27
N VAL A 126 -10.22 -2.69 17.62
CA VAL A 126 -9.92 -1.34 18.13
C VAL A 126 -10.65 -0.23 17.38
N MET A 127 -11.35 -0.54 16.30
CA MET A 127 -11.89 0.45 15.36
C MET A 127 -12.84 1.48 16.00
N TYR A 128 -13.71 1.06 16.94
CA TYR A 128 -14.65 1.99 17.59
C TYR A 128 -13.96 2.93 18.59
N THR A 129 -13.06 2.38 19.41
CA THR A 129 -12.28 3.19 20.36
C THR A 129 -11.32 4.12 19.61
N LEU A 130 -10.76 3.65 18.50
CA LEU A 130 -9.94 4.46 17.61
C LEU A 130 -10.73 5.64 17.02
N SER A 131 -11.92 5.39 16.47
CA SER A 131 -12.75 6.44 15.88
C SER A 131 -13.12 7.50 16.93
N ALA A 132 -13.53 7.08 18.14
CA ALA A 132 -13.81 7.99 19.22
C ALA A 132 -12.59 8.81 19.68
N THR A 133 -11.41 8.18 19.71
CA THR A 133 -10.14 8.85 20.06
C THR A 133 -9.71 9.82 18.97
N ALA A 134 -9.82 9.42 17.70
CA ALA A 134 -9.52 10.28 16.57
C ALA A 134 -10.39 11.54 16.54
N ASP A 135 -11.68 11.41 16.85
CA ASP A 135 -12.59 12.56 16.95
C ASP A 135 -12.21 13.50 18.09
N LYS A 136 -11.95 12.96 19.30
CA LYS A 136 -11.48 13.75 20.45
C LYS A 136 -10.18 14.51 20.16
N LEU A 137 -9.26 13.89 19.45
CA LEU A 137 -7.96 14.48 19.08
C LEU A 137 -8.03 15.31 17.79
N LYS A 138 -9.20 15.40 17.15
CA LYS A 138 -9.42 16.08 15.87
C LYS A 138 -8.53 15.53 14.74
N LEU A 139 -8.26 14.23 14.76
CA LEU A 139 -7.49 13.53 13.72
C LEU A 139 -8.40 13.01 12.58
N ASN A 140 -9.48 13.71 12.30
CA ASN A 140 -10.56 13.31 11.40
C ASN A 140 -10.54 14.06 10.05
N THR A 141 -9.37 14.51 9.64
CA THR A 141 -9.16 15.18 8.35
C THR A 141 -8.06 14.52 7.53
N PRO A 142 -8.04 14.69 6.20
CA PRO A 142 -6.95 14.18 5.36
C PRO A 142 -5.56 14.68 5.78
N TRP A 143 -5.50 15.86 6.42
CA TRP A 143 -4.25 16.53 6.78
C TRP A 143 -3.56 15.92 8.01
N ASN A 144 -4.31 15.21 8.84
CA ASN A 144 -3.80 14.68 10.12
C ASN A 144 -4.04 13.18 10.33
N ILE A 145 -4.79 12.49 9.45
CA ILE A 145 -5.03 11.04 9.53
C ILE A 145 -3.73 10.21 9.43
N TRP A 146 -2.66 10.78 8.87
CA TRP A 146 -1.35 10.13 8.80
C TRP A 146 -0.80 9.76 10.19
N VAL A 147 -1.20 10.47 11.25
CA VAL A 147 -0.81 10.14 12.64
C VAL A 147 -1.34 8.76 13.02
N ILE A 148 -2.57 8.46 12.61
CA ILE A 148 -3.20 7.16 12.87
C ILE A 148 -2.51 6.06 12.05
N TYR A 149 -2.25 6.34 10.76
CA TYR A 149 -1.51 5.42 9.90
C TYR A 149 -0.09 5.14 10.40
N LEU A 150 0.58 6.15 10.98
CA LEU A 150 1.88 5.95 11.61
C LEU A 150 1.80 4.92 12.74
N GLY A 151 0.78 4.98 13.59
CA GLY A 151 0.58 4.02 14.68
C GLY A 151 0.42 2.58 14.17
N PHE A 152 -0.45 2.35 13.20
CA PHE A 152 -0.68 1.00 12.64
C PHE A 152 0.45 0.52 11.73
N GLY A 153 1.09 1.42 10.98
CA GLY A 153 2.20 1.10 10.09
C GLY A 153 3.52 0.84 10.82
N ALA A 154 3.63 1.33 12.06
CA ALA A 154 4.87 1.24 12.84
C ALA A 154 5.33 -0.21 13.06
N GLY A 155 4.42 -1.14 13.30
CA GLY A 155 4.76 -2.54 13.57
C GLY A 155 5.62 -3.15 12.48
N LEU A 156 5.11 -3.20 11.26
CA LEU A 156 5.83 -3.75 10.10
C LEU A 156 7.11 -2.95 9.78
N ALA A 157 7.01 -1.62 9.80
CA ALA A 157 8.13 -0.77 9.45
C ALA A 157 9.29 -0.92 10.44
N VAL A 158 9.03 -0.83 11.74
CA VAL A 158 10.05 -1.00 12.79
C VAL A 158 10.65 -2.40 12.73
N PHE A 159 9.82 -3.45 12.55
CA PHE A 159 10.30 -4.82 12.43
C PHE A 159 11.31 -4.97 11.27
N MET A 160 10.92 -4.58 10.07
CA MET A 160 11.76 -4.73 8.88
C MET A 160 13.04 -3.88 8.95
N ILE A 161 12.90 -2.61 9.35
CA ILE A 161 14.04 -1.67 9.40
C ILE A 161 15.02 -2.08 10.51
N THR A 162 14.54 -2.49 11.69
CA THR A 162 15.40 -2.97 12.78
C THR A 162 16.15 -4.24 12.38
N GLY A 163 15.47 -5.15 11.66
CA GLY A 163 16.11 -6.36 11.14
C GLY A 163 17.29 -6.06 10.21
N PHE A 164 17.11 -5.11 9.29
CA PHE A 164 18.17 -4.68 8.37
C PHE A 164 19.27 -3.90 9.12
N MET A 165 18.90 -3.01 10.04
CA MET A 165 19.80 -2.17 10.81
C MET A 165 20.84 -2.98 11.62
N LYS A 166 20.44 -4.14 12.16
CA LYS A 166 21.36 -5.06 12.86
C LYS A 166 22.50 -5.58 11.99
N GLY A 167 22.33 -5.52 10.65
CA GLY A 167 23.37 -5.90 9.69
C GLY A 167 24.32 -4.78 9.31
N ILE A 168 24.07 -3.55 9.73
CA ILE A 168 24.96 -2.41 9.48
C ILE A 168 26.02 -2.35 10.61
N PRO A 169 27.32 -2.40 10.27
CA PRO A 169 28.41 -2.31 11.25
C PRO A 169 28.34 -1.00 12.02
N LEU A 170 28.55 -1.07 13.35
CA LEU A 170 28.51 0.10 14.23
C LEU A 170 29.70 1.04 13.95
N GLU A 171 30.83 0.47 13.52
CA GLU A 171 32.10 1.18 13.25
C GLU A 171 31.92 2.31 12.22
N ILE A 172 30.94 2.19 11.30
CA ILE A 172 30.65 3.23 10.31
C ILE A 172 30.08 4.48 11.00
N GLU A 173 29.23 4.29 12.00
CA GLU A 173 28.63 5.40 12.77
C GLU A 173 29.65 6.00 13.73
N GLU A 174 30.51 5.16 14.33
CA GLU A 174 31.60 5.60 15.20
C GLU A 174 32.63 6.44 14.41
N ALA A 175 33.01 6.02 13.21
CA ALA A 175 33.88 6.80 12.34
C ALA A 175 33.29 8.18 12.01
N ALA A 176 31.99 8.23 11.67
CA ALA A 176 31.32 9.50 11.42
C ALA A 176 31.29 10.42 12.63
N MET A 177 31.16 9.87 13.86
CA MET A 177 31.24 10.67 15.10
C MET A 177 32.66 11.14 15.39
N ILE A 178 33.69 10.35 15.08
CA ILE A 178 35.08 10.77 15.18
C ILE A 178 35.36 11.91 14.20
N ASP A 179 34.78 11.87 13.00
CA ASP A 179 34.86 12.95 12.00
C ASP A 179 34.03 14.19 12.37
N GLY A 180 33.41 14.22 13.56
CA GLY A 180 32.72 15.39 14.11
C GLY A 180 31.23 15.47 13.76
N CYS A 181 30.62 14.42 13.20
CA CYS A 181 29.17 14.37 12.95
C CYS A 181 28.37 14.29 14.26
N THR A 182 27.36 15.14 14.39
CA THR A 182 26.38 15.00 15.46
C THR A 182 25.49 13.75 15.22
N PRO A 183 24.81 13.20 16.24
CA PRO A 183 23.93 12.06 16.06
C PRO A 183 22.85 12.27 14.96
N ILE A 184 22.31 13.49 14.86
CA ILE A 184 21.33 13.84 13.81
C ILE A 184 21.98 13.78 12.42
N GLN A 185 23.19 14.33 12.28
CA GLN A 185 23.95 14.26 11.02
C GLN A 185 24.31 12.82 10.67
N THR A 186 24.77 12.02 11.64
CA THR A 186 25.06 10.59 11.45
C THR A 186 23.81 9.86 10.95
N PHE A 187 22.65 10.12 11.55
CA PHE A 187 21.41 9.50 11.09
C PHE A 187 21.07 9.87 9.64
N PHE A 188 20.96 11.15 9.30
CA PHE A 188 20.51 11.58 8.00
C PHE A 188 21.54 11.39 6.88
N MET A 189 22.83 11.55 7.17
CA MET A 189 23.88 11.53 6.16
C MET A 189 24.50 10.14 5.95
N ILE A 190 24.45 9.28 6.97
CA ILE A 190 25.10 7.97 6.94
C ILE A 190 24.06 6.85 7.03
N VAL A 191 23.29 6.80 8.12
CA VAL A 191 22.38 5.69 8.41
C VAL A 191 21.21 5.63 7.44
N LEU A 192 20.51 6.73 7.24
CA LEU A 192 19.31 6.78 6.38
C LEU A 192 19.60 6.40 4.91
N PRO A 193 20.70 6.86 4.28
CA PRO A 193 21.10 6.40 2.96
C PRO A 193 21.41 4.90 2.89
N MET A 194 22.04 4.34 3.92
CA MET A 194 22.32 2.90 3.99
C MET A 194 21.04 2.06 4.12
N LEU A 195 20.02 2.60 4.78
CA LEU A 195 18.69 1.96 4.90
C LEU A 195 17.87 2.02 3.61
N LYS A 196 18.28 2.76 2.58
CA LYS A 196 17.51 3.01 1.36
C LYS A 196 16.89 1.74 0.74
N PRO A 197 17.57 0.58 0.61
CA PRO A 197 16.96 -0.61 0.03
C PRO A 197 15.75 -1.10 0.83
N THR A 198 15.86 -1.12 2.16
CA THR A 198 14.76 -1.53 3.05
C THR A 198 13.66 -0.49 3.11
N LEU A 199 14.01 0.81 3.15
CA LEU A 199 13.03 1.89 3.15
C LEU A 199 12.17 1.88 1.89
N VAL A 200 12.75 1.60 0.72
CA VAL A 200 11.97 1.46 -0.52
C VAL A 200 11.00 0.28 -0.42
N SER A 201 11.44 -0.86 0.11
CA SER A 201 10.57 -2.04 0.28
C SER A 201 9.43 -1.78 1.26
N VAL A 202 9.74 -1.23 2.43
CA VAL A 202 8.73 -0.82 3.44
C VAL A 202 7.78 0.23 2.85
N GLY A 203 8.33 1.23 2.16
CA GLY A 203 7.54 2.29 1.55
C GLY A 203 6.52 1.79 0.54
N ILE A 204 6.89 0.83 -0.31
CA ILE A 204 5.97 0.22 -1.28
C ILE A 204 4.88 -0.57 -0.56
N LEU A 205 5.22 -1.40 0.43
CA LEU A 205 4.24 -2.17 1.19
C LEU A 205 3.25 -1.26 1.93
N GLN A 206 3.74 -0.22 2.58
CA GLN A 206 2.91 0.76 3.26
C GLN A 206 2.07 1.59 2.30
N ALA A 207 2.62 1.98 1.14
CA ALA A 207 1.87 2.71 0.13
C ALA A 207 0.71 1.87 -0.42
N MET A 208 0.95 0.60 -0.72
CA MET A 208 -0.11 -0.32 -1.17
C MET A 208 -1.18 -0.52 -0.10
N TRP A 209 -0.78 -0.63 1.15
CA TRP A 209 -1.73 -0.78 2.26
C TRP A 209 -2.59 0.46 2.44
N VAL A 210 -1.98 1.64 2.59
CA VAL A 210 -2.72 2.92 2.78
C VAL A 210 -3.57 3.28 1.57
N TRP A 211 -3.07 3.07 0.34
CA TRP A 211 -3.81 3.34 -0.89
C TRP A 211 -5.10 2.54 -1.02
N ASN A 212 -5.07 1.27 -0.63
CA ASN A 212 -6.22 0.38 -0.75
C ASN A 212 -7.14 0.40 0.48
N ASP A 213 -6.79 1.15 1.53
CA ASP A 213 -7.58 1.17 2.75
C ASP A 213 -8.89 1.94 2.57
N TYR A 214 -9.97 1.21 2.79
CA TYR A 214 -11.32 1.72 2.83
C TYR A 214 -11.80 1.97 4.25
N LEU A 215 -11.41 1.08 5.18
CA LEU A 215 -12.08 0.97 6.47
C LEU A 215 -11.70 2.10 7.41
N LEU A 216 -10.41 2.38 7.60
CA LEU A 216 -9.94 3.45 8.48
C LEU A 216 -10.43 4.82 8.02
N PRO A 217 -10.27 5.24 6.74
CA PRO A 217 -10.80 6.52 6.28
C PRO A 217 -12.31 6.65 6.47
N THR A 218 -13.08 5.58 6.24
CA THR A 218 -14.54 5.60 6.41
C THR A 218 -14.96 5.79 7.86
N LEU A 219 -14.19 5.28 8.82
CA LEU A 219 -14.48 5.41 10.25
C LEU A 219 -14.04 6.74 10.85
N VAL A 220 -13.05 7.38 10.26
CA VAL A 220 -12.39 8.55 10.84
C VAL A 220 -12.75 9.84 10.11
N LEU A 221 -12.79 9.83 8.77
CA LEU A 221 -13.05 11.04 8.00
C LEU A 221 -14.54 11.39 7.91
N ASP A 222 -14.83 12.69 7.78
CA ASP A 222 -16.17 13.14 7.39
C ASP A 222 -16.43 12.77 5.92
N ILE A 223 -17.18 11.70 5.70
CA ILE A 223 -17.48 11.13 4.37
C ILE A 223 -18.20 12.11 3.43
N LYS A 224 -18.87 13.12 3.97
CA LYS A 224 -19.54 14.15 3.17
C LYS A 224 -18.54 15.12 2.54
N LYS A 225 -17.41 15.35 3.23
CA LYS A 225 -16.37 16.32 2.80
C LYS A 225 -15.18 15.65 2.15
N TYR A 226 -14.76 14.49 2.68
CA TYR A 226 -13.51 13.84 2.35
C TYR A 226 -13.76 12.39 1.95
N LYS A 227 -13.67 12.09 0.66
CA LYS A 227 -13.75 10.73 0.15
C LYS A 227 -12.40 10.33 -0.44
N THR A 228 -11.87 9.20 0.00
CA THR A 228 -10.75 8.54 -0.69
C THR A 228 -11.27 7.73 -1.88
N ILE A 229 -10.39 7.27 -2.76
CA ILE A 229 -10.78 6.44 -3.90
C ILE A 229 -11.50 5.15 -3.48
N PRO A 230 -11.01 4.35 -2.51
CA PRO A 230 -11.74 3.18 -2.03
C PRO A 230 -13.15 3.51 -1.51
N MET A 231 -13.31 4.65 -0.82
CA MET A 231 -14.64 5.12 -0.38
C MET A 231 -15.53 5.49 -1.56
N LEU A 232 -14.97 6.15 -2.58
CA LEU A 232 -15.70 6.54 -3.79
C LEU A 232 -16.23 5.31 -4.55
N ILE A 233 -15.40 4.28 -4.71
CA ILE A 233 -15.81 3.03 -5.36
C ILE A 233 -17.00 2.39 -4.64
N GLN A 234 -17.03 2.40 -3.30
CA GLN A 234 -18.16 1.89 -2.53
C GLN A 234 -19.41 2.76 -2.67
N TYR A 235 -19.24 4.06 -2.95
CA TYR A 235 -20.37 4.96 -3.19
C TYR A 235 -21.15 4.61 -4.46
N PHE A 236 -20.49 4.21 -5.53
CA PHE A 236 -21.16 3.67 -6.73
C PHE A 236 -22.01 2.44 -6.40
N ARG A 237 -21.69 1.73 -5.34
CA ARG A 237 -22.32 0.48 -4.92
C ARG A 237 -23.56 0.68 -4.05
N GLY A 238 -23.79 1.87 -3.50
CA GLY A 238 -24.76 2.06 -2.41
C GLY A 238 -25.83 3.12 -2.62
N SER A 239 -25.77 3.94 -3.67
CA SER A 239 -26.72 5.04 -3.85
C SER A 239 -28.03 4.57 -4.43
N TYR A 240 -29.13 4.74 -3.71
CA TYR A 240 -30.52 4.56 -4.14
C TYR A 240 -30.89 3.17 -4.70
N GLY A 241 -30.17 2.11 -4.28
CA GLY A 241 -30.43 0.75 -4.73
C GLY A 241 -30.06 0.45 -6.20
N ARG A 242 -29.55 1.43 -6.93
CA ARG A 242 -29.07 1.27 -8.31
C ARG A 242 -27.54 1.41 -8.33
N VAL A 243 -26.88 0.34 -8.68
CA VAL A 243 -25.41 0.30 -8.82
C VAL A 243 -25.06 0.68 -10.25
N GLU A 244 -24.30 1.75 -10.42
CA GLU A 244 -23.74 2.14 -11.72
C GLU A 244 -22.46 1.34 -11.98
N MET A 245 -22.60 0.14 -12.53
CA MET A 245 -21.51 -0.82 -12.70
C MET A 245 -20.45 -0.33 -13.69
N GLY A 246 -20.85 0.30 -14.79
CA GLY A 246 -19.93 0.81 -15.81
C GLY A 246 -18.97 1.87 -15.26
N PRO A 247 -19.46 3.01 -14.71
CA PRO A 247 -18.63 4.01 -14.08
C PRO A 247 -17.83 3.47 -12.88
N MET A 248 -18.36 2.54 -12.08
CA MET A 248 -17.65 1.90 -10.99
C MET A 248 -16.44 1.11 -11.50
N MET A 249 -16.60 0.29 -12.55
CA MET A 249 -15.50 -0.48 -13.16
C MET A 249 -14.47 0.43 -13.82
N ALA A 250 -14.91 1.50 -14.47
CA ALA A 250 -14.00 2.52 -15.00
C ALA A 250 -13.19 3.22 -13.89
N CYS A 251 -13.83 3.54 -12.76
CA CYS A 251 -13.15 4.10 -11.59
C CYS A 251 -12.09 3.12 -11.03
N ILE A 252 -12.41 1.82 -10.94
CA ILE A 252 -11.45 0.80 -10.50
C ILE A 252 -10.26 0.74 -11.47
N MET A 253 -10.48 0.75 -12.77
CA MET A 253 -9.41 0.74 -13.77
C MET A 253 -8.48 1.95 -13.64
N LEU A 254 -9.04 3.15 -13.48
CA LEU A 254 -8.25 4.36 -13.23
C LEU A 254 -7.44 4.29 -11.94
N THR A 255 -7.97 3.62 -10.92
CA THR A 255 -7.33 3.48 -9.60
C THR A 255 -6.16 2.51 -9.60
N ILE A 256 -6.18 1.52 -10.49
CA ILE A 256 -5.10 0.54 -10.64
C ILE A 256 -3.84 1.19 -11.23
N ILE A 257 -3.98 2.23 -12.06
CA ILE A 257 -2.85 2.86 -12.75
C ILE A 257 -1.75 3.36 -11.79
N PRO A 258 -2.03 4.14 -10.73
CA PRO A 258 -1.00 4.56 -9.78
C PRO A 258 -0.30 3.40 -9.10
N ILE A 259 -1.04 2.33 -8.76
CA ILE A 259 -0.47 1.12 -8.13
C ILE A 259 0.51 0.43 -9.07
N ILE A 260 0.13 0.26 -10.33
CA ILE A 260 1.00 -0.34 -11.36
C ILE A 260 2.27 0.48 -11.52
N ILE A 261 2.18 1.81 -11.58
CA ILE A 261 3.34 2.70 -11.71
C ILE A 261 4.29 2.51 -10.50
N VAL A 262 3.76 2.55 -9.28
CA VAL A 262 4.55 2.36 -8.05
C VAL A 262 5.20 0.97 -8.03
N TYR A 263 4.45 -0.07 -8.41
CA TYR A 263 4.98 -1.44 -8.46
C TYR A 263 6.09 -1.59 -9.50
N LEU A 264 5.88 -1.12 -10.74
CA LEU A 264 6.88 -1.21 -11.81
C LEU A 264 8.16 -0.44 -11.46
N ALA A 265 8.03 0.73 -10.84
CA ALA A 265 9.18 1.51 -10.37
C ALA A 265 9.93 0.82 -9.23
N GLY A 266 9.21 0.11 -8.35
CA GLY A 266 9.75 -0.46 -7.11
C GLY A 266 10.05 -1.96 -7.12
N GLN A 267 9.58 -2.75 -8.11
CA GLN A 267 9.63 -4.22 -8.11
C GLN A 267 11.04 -4.81 -7.85
N LYS A 268 12.10 -4.19 -8.39
CA LYS A 268 13.49 -4.65 -8.19
C LYS A 268 13.93 -4.55 -6.71
N HIS A 269 13.36 -3.62 -5.97
CA HIS A 269 13.68 -3.38 -4.56
C HIS A 269 12.86 -4.29 -3.65
N ILE A 270 11.60 -4.59 -4.02
CA ILE A 270 10.73 -5.51 -3.27
C ILE A 270 11.39 -6.88 -3.17
N ILE A 271 11.86 -7.43 -4.31
CA ILE A 271 12.49 -8.76 -4.37
C ILE A 271 13.74 -8.80 -3.47
N LYS A 272 14.57 -7.74 -3.50
CA LYS A 272 15.78 -7.66 -2.67
C LYS A 272 15.48 -7.51 -1.18
N GLY A 273 14.48 -6.70 -0.83
CA GLY A 273 14.13 -6.44 0.57
C GLY A 273 13.49 -7.63 1.27
N VAL A 274 12.59 -8.34 0.59
CA VAL A 274 11.96 -9.57 1.11
C VAL A 274 12.99 -10.70 1.24
N ALA A 275 13.89 -10.86 0.26
CA ALA A 275 14.94 -11.86 0.32
C ALA A 275 15.93 -11.59 1.46
N ALA A 276 16.31 -10.34 1.70
CA ALA A 276 17.22 -9.98 2.79
C ALA A 276 16.63 -10.22 4.19
N GLY A 277 15.29 -10.12 4.34
CA GLY A 277 14.58 -10.44 5.59
C GLY A 277 14.42 -11.95 5.82
N ALA A 278 14.32 -12.75 4.76
CA ALA A 278 14.07 -14.19 4.83
C ALA A 278 15.34 -15.04 5.02
N VAL A 279 16.53 -14.51 4.68
CA VAL A 279 17.80 -15.29 4.70
C VAL A 279 18.53 -15.23 6.06
N LYS A 280 18.01 -14.52 7.06
CA LYS A 280 18.61 -14.40 8.41
C LYS A 280 17.75 -15.04 9.51
N GLY A 281 17.00 -16.09 9.16
CA GLY A 281 16.38 -16.99 10.12
C GLY A 281 17.25 -18.23 10.36
#